data_9dd52c61c1128417be6d08aaaca18b87
#
_entry.id   9dd52c61c1128417be6d08aaaca18b87
#
_cell.length_a   1.000
_cell.length_b   1.000
_cell.length_c   1.000
_cell.angle_alpha   90.00
_cell.angle_beta   90.00
_cell.angle_gamma   90.00
#
_symmetry.space_group_name_H-M   'P 1'
#
loop_
_entity.id
_entity.type
_entity.pdbx_description
1 polymer ?
#
loop_
_entity_poly.entity_id
_entity_poly.type
_entity_poly.pdbx_seq_one_letter_code
_entity_poly.pdbx_strand_id
1 'polypeptide(L)'
;DEEFSRDFAIYDLNQFLNGLGLHQDPELDFKEDSYLTIREGRRRVKYFFADPAVIISPPEKAITLPSEDVHFKLESTCLEKLLKAAAVYQLPDLSAIGEAGVIKLVARDKKNDTSNEFAIVVGETDKEFVFNFKVENIKIIPGAYDVVVSQKLLSKFTNESLDLNYFIALEPDSTFNS
;
A
#
# COMPACT_ATOMS: atom_id res chain seq x y z
N ASP A 1 12.69 -4.51 17.83
CA ASP A 1 12.78 -3.07 17.50
C ASP A 1 14.27 -2.76 17.31
N GLU A 2 14.66 -2.34 16.12
CA GLU A 2 16.01 -1.90 15.83
C GLU A 2 16.14 -0.43 16.29
N GLU A 3 17.22 -0.13 17.00
CA GLU A 3 17.57 1.23 17.36
C GLU A 3 18.72 1.73 16.49
N PHE A 4 18.51 2.82 15.77
CA PHE A 4 19.57 3.50 15.05
C PHE A 4 20.23 4.56 15.95
N SER A 5 21.55 4.69 15.86
CA SER A 5 22.32 5.65 16.67
C SER A 5 22.04 7.12 16.31
N ARG A 6 21.40 7.38 15.19
CA ARG A 6 21.01 8.71 14.70
C ARG A 6 19.93 8.62 13.64
N ASP A 7 19.19 9.69 13.44
CA ASP A 7 18.30 9.87 12.29
C ASP A 7 19.12 10.09 11.00
N PHE A 8 18.64 9.54 9.90
CA PHE A 8 19.24 9.73 8.59
C PHE A 8 18.17 9.67 7.48
N ALA A 9 18.39 10.44 6.42
CA ALA A 9 17.45 10.54 5.32
C ALA A 9 17.77 9.56 4.21
N ILE A 10 16.76 8.83 3.74
CA ILE A 10 16.84 7.86 2.64
C ILE A 10 16.02 8.42 1.47
N TYR A 11 16.65 8.62 0.31
CA TYR A 11 15.96 9.06 -0.90
C TYR A 11 15.19 7.92 -1.58
N ASP A 12 15.83 6.76 -1.73
CA ASP A 12 15.26 5.55 -2.32
C ASP A 12 15.34 4.39 -1.32
N LEU A 13 14.19 4.09 -0.70
CA LEU A 13 14.09 3.02 0.27
C LEU A 13 14.40 1.65 -0.33
N ASN A 14 13.99 1.39 -1.59
CA ASN A 14 14.25 0.12 -2.24
C ASN A 14 15.76 -0.08 -2.47
N GLN A 15 16.47 0.97 -2.91
CA GLN A 15 17.91 0.93 -3.07
C GLN A 15 18.62 0.64 -1.74
N PHE A 16 18.17 1.26 -0.65
CA PHE A 16 18.70 1.01 0.68
C PHE A 16 18.48 -0.43 1.14
N LEU A 17 17.24 -0.93 1.03
CA LEU A 17 16.89 -2.30 1.42
C LEU A 17 17.59 -3.35 0.55
N ASN A 18 17.71 -3.10 -0.75
CA ASN A 18 18.48 -3.98 -1.63
C ASN A 18 19.98 -3.97 -1.28
N GLY A 19 20.52 -2.82 -0.88
CA GLY A 19 21.90 -2.70 -0.37
C GLY A 19 22.13 -3.53 0.89
N LEU A 20 21.17 -3.51 1.84
CA LEU A 20 21.17 -4.39 3.02
C LEU A 20 21.10 -5.87 2.61
N GLY A 21 20.25 -6.21 1.64
CA GLY A 21 20.04 -7.57 1.13
C GLY A 21 21.25 -8.20 0.43
N LEU A 22 22.33 -7.42 0.14
CA LEU A 22 23.60 -7.97 -0.32
C LEU A 22 24.39 -8.69 0.78
N HIS A 23 23.92 -8.59 2.02
CA HIS A 23 24.53 -9.15 3.21
C HIS A 23 23.55 -10.08 3.92
N GLN A 24 24.05 -11.03 4.71
CA GLN A 24 23.22 -11.93 5.52
C GLN A 24 23.00 -11.38 6.94
N ASP A 25 24.06 -10.79 7.51
CA ASP A 25 24.06 -10.19 8.85
C ASP A 25 24.83 -8.86 8.81
N PRO A 26 24.22 -7.79 8.24
CA PRO A 26 24.89 -6.51 8.03
C PRO A 26 25.07 -5.72 9.32
N GLU A 27 26.28 -5.25 9.57
CA GLU A 27 26.56 -4.20 10.55
C GLU A 27 26.44 -2.82 9.91
N LEU A 28 25.74 -1.90 10.58
CA LEU A 28 25.60 -0.49 10.16
C LEU A 28 26.55 0.39 10.99
N ASP A 29 27.48 1.06 10.32
CA ASP A 29 28.45 1.98 10.93
C ASP A 29 28.12 3.42 10.54
N PHE A 30 27.70 4.24 11.53
CA PHE A 30 27.25 5.63 11.39
C PHE A 30 28.33 6.65 11.82
N LYS A 31 29.61 6.31 11.76
CA LYS A 31 30.69 7.22 12.17
C LYS A 31 30.82 8.47 11.32
N GLU A 32 30.41 8.40 10.08
CA GLU A 32 30.51 9.51 9.12
C GLU A 32 29.21 10.30 9.03
N ASP A 33 29.32 11.62 8.85
CA ASP A 33 28.13 12.50 8.84
C ASP A 33 27.34 12.45 7.52
N SER A 34 27.96 12.08 6.41
CA SER A 34 27.35 12.12 5.10
C SER A 34 26.93 10.76 4.53
N TYR A 35 27.37 9.66 5.15
CA TYR A 35 27.03 8.30 4.73
C TYR A 35 27.12 7.32 5.90
N LEU A 36 26.46 6.19 5.77
CA LEU A 36 26.71 5.02 6.60
C LEU A 36 27.51 3.97 5.81
N THR A 37 28.25 3.13 6.52
CA THR A 37 28.88 1.96 5.95
C THR A 37 28.10 0.71 6.38
N ILE A 38 27.57 -0.03 5.41
CA ILE A 38 27.00 -1.36 5.59
C ILE A 38 28.14 -2.35 5.37
N ARG A 39 28.42 -3.21 6.34
CA ARG A 39 29.54 -4.14 6.24
C ARG A 39 29.21 -5.53 6.76
N GLU A 40 29.86 -6.53 6.19
CA GLU A 40 29.87 -7.92 6.63
C GLU A 40 31.20 -8.56 6.22
N GLY A 41 32.04 -8.91 7.18
CA GLY A 41 33.35 -9.47 6.93
C GLY A 41 34.22 -8.57 6.04
N ARG A 42 34.52 -9.02 4.80
CA ARG A 42 35.30 -8.26 3.81
C ARG A 42 34.47 -7.39 2.86
N ARG A 43 33.14 -7.50 2.92
CA ARG A 43 32.22 -6.75 2.07
C ARG A 43 31.84 -5.44 2.75
N ARG A 44 31.73 -4.39 1.96
CA ARG A 44 31.22 -3.10 2.45
C ARG A 44 30.52 -2.32 1.35
N VAL A 45 29.48 -1.61 1.73
CA VAL A 45 28.78 -0.64 0.90
C VAL A 45 28.82 0.70 1.62
N LYS A 46 29.14 1.79 0.91
CA LYS A 46 28.88 3.15 1.37
C LYS A 46 27.52 3.58 0.86
N TYR A 47 26.63 3.94 1.79
CA TYR A 47 25.33 4.49 1.44
C TYR A 47 25.26 5.95 1.88
N PHE A 48 25.22 6.86 0.91
CA PHE A 48 25.16 8.30 1.18
C PHE A 48 23.75 8.70 1.60
N PHE A 49 23.67 9.55 2.64
CA PHE A 49 22.41 10.12 3.09
C PHE A 49 21.88 11.12 2.06
N ALA A 50 20.57 11.19 1.96
CA ALA A 50 19.91 12.27 1.23
C ALA A 50 19.91 13.56 2.07
N ASP A 51 19.78 14.70 1.39
CA ASP A 51 19.47 15.94 2.08
C ASP A 51 18.03 15.84 2.63
N PRO A 52 17.81 15.99 3.96
CA PRO A 52 16.47 15.96 4.54
C PRO A 52 15.48 16.94 3.89
N ALA A 53 15.98 18.05 3.32
CA ALA A 53 15.14 19.06 2.67
C ALA A 53 14.48 18.57 1.36
N VAL A 54 15.03 17.50 0.73
CA VAL A 54 14.45 16.92 -0.49
C VAL A 54 13.55 15.71 -0.22
N ILE A 55 13.46 15.28 1.04
CA ILE A 55 12.59 14.17 1.45
C ILE A 55 11.21 14.70 1.82
N ILE A 56 10.17 14.12 1.23
CA ILE A 56 8.79 14.39 1.64
C ILE A 56 8.53 13.63 2.93
N SER A 57 8.49 14.35 4.03
CA SER A 57 8.15 13.78 5.35
C SER A 57 6.65 13.47 5.44
N PRO A 58 6.26 12.46 6.23
CA PRO A 58 4.86 12.21 6.51
C PRO A 58 4.24 13.42 7.24
N PRO A 59 2.90 13.62 7.15
CA PRO A 59 2.23 14.70 7.85
C PRO A 59 2.40 14.54 9.38
N GLU A 60 2.60 15.64 10.10
CA GLU A 60 2.73 15.66 11.56
C GLU A 60 1.45 15.16 12.27
N LYS A 61 0.29 15.38 11.65
CA LYS A 61 -1.00 14.91 12.19
C LYS A 61 -1.29 13.50 11.71
N ALA A 62 -1.73 12.65 12.65
CA ALA A 62 -2.23 11.33 12.32
C ALA A 62 -3.37 11.43 11.28
N ILE A 63 -3.27 10.62 10.23
CA ILE A 63 -4.35 10.51 9.23
C ILE A 63 -5.51 9.77 9.88
N THR A 64 -6.71 10.32 9.77
CA THR A 64 -7.96 9.71 10.23
C THR A 64 -8.96 9.64 9.10
N LEU A 65 -9.79 8.59 9.08
CA LEU A 65 -10.90 8.51 8.13
C LEU A 65 -11.93 9.59 8.47
N PRO A 66 -12.43 10.34 7.48
CA PRO A 66 -13.47 11.35 7.70
C PRO A 66 -14.84 10.73 7.97
N SER A 67 -15.09 9.51 7.52
CA SER A 67 -16.29 8.68 7.79
C SER A 67 -15.97 7.21 7.56
N GLU A 68 -16.80 6.32 8.09
CA GLU A 68 -16.71 4.86 7.93
C GLU A 68 -17.98 4.37 7.24
N ASP A 69 -18.01 4.44 5.91
CA ASP A 69 -19.24 4.21 5.15
C ASP A 69 -19.39 2.75 4.69
N VAL A 70 -18.28 2.10 4.35
CA VAL A 70 -18.24 0.70 3.93
C VAL A 70 -17.11 -0.02 4.66
N HIS A 71 -17.39 -1.26 5.08
CA HIS A 71 -16.46 -2.10 5.81
C HIS A 71 -16.49 -3.53 5.25
N PHE A 72 -15.34 -4.12 4.99
CA PHE A 72 -15.21 -5.52 4.58
C PHE A 72 -13.84 -6.08 4.95
N LYS A 73 -13.76 -7.41 5.01
CA LYS A 73 -12.50 -8.14 5.19
C LYS A 73 -11.91 -8.54 3.84
N LEU A 74 -10.61 -8.32 3.71
CA LEU A 74 -9.85 -8.70 2.53
C LEU A 74 -8.83 -9.77 2.91
N GLU A 75 -9.12 -11.01 2.57
CA GLU A 75 -8.19 -12.11 2.78
C GLU A 75 -6.93 -11.97 1.89
N SER A 76 -5.77 -12.43 2.40
CA SER A 76 -4.50 -12.39 1.68
C SER A 76 -4.60 -13.04 0.29
N THR A 77 -5.25 -14.21 0.21
CA THR A 77 -5.44 -14.95 -1.04
C THR A 77 -6.31 -14.20 -2.05
N CYS A 78 -7.27 -13.39 -1.58
CA CYS A 78 -8.11 -12.55 -2.45
C CYS A 78 -7.31 -11.39 -3.03
N LEU A 79 -6.55 -10.68 -2.19
CA LEU A 79 -5.67 -9.59 -2.61
C LEU A 79 -4.65 -10.07 -3.65
N GLU A 80 -3.96 -11.17 -3.37
CA GLU A 80 -2.97 -11.76 -4.28
C GLU A 80 -3.56 -12.10 -5.65
N LYS A 81 -4.75 -12.72 -5.69
CA LYS A 81 -5.44 -13.07 -6.94
C LYS A 81 -5.86 -11.83 -7.73
N LEU A 82 -6.39 -10.80 -7.06
CA LEU A 82 -6.77 -9.54 -7.68
C LEU A 82 -5.56 -8.84 -8.32
N LEU A 83 -4.46 -8.69 -7.57
CA LEU A 83 -3.24 -8.06 -8.09
C LEU A 83 -2.59 -8.89 -9.20
N LYS A 84 -2.61 -10.23 -9.10
CA LYS A 84 -2.13 -11.11 -10.16
C LYS A 84 -2.98 -10.99 -11.42
N ALA A 85 -4.31 -10.95 -11.31
CA ALA A 85 -5.20 -10.75 -12.43
C ALA A 85 -4.98 -9.38 -13.09
N ALA A 86 -4.83 -8.33 -12.28
CA ALA A 86 -4.50 -7.00 -12.76
C ALA A 86 -3.19 -6.98 -13.57
N ALA A 87 -2.16 -7.68 -13.11
CA ALA A 87 -0.88 -7.79 -13.82
C ALA A 87 -1.01 -8.59 -15.13
N VAL A 88 -1.70 -9.75 -15.10
CA VAL A 88 -1.86 -10.63 -16.27
C VAL A 88 -2.64 -9.94 -17.38
N TYR A 89 -3.71 -9.24 -17.06
CA TYR A 89 -4.59 -8.57 -18.03
C TYR A 89 -4.26 -7.07 -18.20
N GLN A 90 -3.20 -6.56 -17.54
CA GLN A 90 -2.78 -5.15 -17.58
C GLN A 90 -3.92 -4.19 -17.20
N LEU A 91 -4.67 -4.52 -16.13
CA LEU A 91 -5.81 -3.75 -15.66
C LEU A 91 -5.34 -2.65 -14.73
N PRO A 92 -5.65 -1.37 -15.00
CA PRO A 92 -5.12 -0.25 -14.21
C PRO A 92 -5.91 0.04 -12.93
N ASP A 93 -7.15 -0.46 -12.83
CA ASP A 93 -8.07 -0.10 -11.76
C ASP A 93 -8.48 -1.32 -10.92
N LEU A 94 -8.66 -1.08 -9.63
CA LEU A 94 -9.34 -1.96 -8.69
C LEU A 94 -10.57 -1.23 -8.17
N SER A 95 -11.75 -1.83 -8.29
CA SER A 95 -13.00 -1.23 -7.82
C SER A 95 -13.63 -2.08 -6.72
N ALA A 96 -14.02 -1.44 -5.61
CA ALA A 96 -14.94 -2.04 -4.65
C ALA A 96 -16.37 -1.61 -5.04
N ILE A 97 -17.21 -2.58 -5.35
CA ILE A 97 -18.58 -2.34 -5.86
C ILE A 97 -19.56 -2.99 -4.91
N GLY A 98 -20.48 -2.17 -4.37
CA GLY A 98 -21.68 -2.62 -3.64
C GLY A 98 -22.84 -2.63 -4.59
N GLU A 99 -23.38 -3.80 -4.89
CA GLU A 99 -24.57 -3.97 -5.72
C GLU A 99 -25.25 -5.31 -5.45
N ALA A 100 -26.55 -5.38 -5.61
CA ALA A 100 -27.33 -6.61 -5.48
C ALA A 100 -27.07 -7.39 -4.16
N GLY A 101 -26.87 -6.67 -3.05
CA GLY A 101 -26.66 -7.26 -1.72
C GLY A 101 -25.25 -7.71 -1.39
N VAL A 102 -24.28 -7.53 -2.30
CA VAL A 102 -22.90 -8.00 -2.10
C VAL A 102 -21.86 -6.91 -2.35
N ILE A 103 -20.70 -7.07 -1.71
CA ILE A 103 -19.49 -6.30 -2.01
C ILE A 103 -18.60 -7.14 -2.90
N LYS A 104 -18.27 -6.62 -4.07
CA LYS A 104 -17.32 -7.22 -5.00
C LYS A 104 -16.05 -6.36 -5.10
N LEU A 105 -14.89 -6.99 -5.14
CA LEU A 105 -13.65 -6.36 -5.60
C LEU A 105 -13.41 -6.79 -7.04
N VAL A 106 -13.22 -5.82 -7.92
CA VAL A 106 -13.10 -6.04 -9.37
C VAL A 106 -11.83 -5.37 -9.89
N ALA A 107 -10.89 -6.18 -10.40
CA ALA A 107 -9.79 -5.68 -11.21
C ALA A 107 -10.31 -5.46 -12.65
N ARG A 108 -10.18 -4.25 -13.18
CA ARG A 108 -10.74 -3.86 -14.50
C ARG A 108 -10.03 -2.66 -15.10
N ASP A 109 -10.31 -2.37 -16.35
CA ASP A 109 -10.09 -1.06 -16.97
C ASP A 109 -11.44 -0.33 -17.04
N LYS A 110 -11.70 0.58 -16.08
CA LYS A 110 -12.97 1.31 -16.01
C LYS A 110 -13.24 2.26 -17.18
N LYS A 111 -12.25 2.47 -18.07
CA LYS A 111 -12.37 3.30 -19.26
C LYS A 111 -12.62 2.48 -20.54
N ASN A 112 -12.56 1.16 -20.44
CA ASN A 112 -12.71 0.25 -21.57
C ASN A 112 -13.71 -0.85 -21.25
N ASP A 113 -14.95 -0.69 -21.63
CA ASP A 113 -16.06 -1.62 -21.37
C ASP A 113 -15.89 -2.99 -22.06
N THR A 114 -14.90 -3.14 -22.95
CA THR A 114 -14.57 -4.40 -23.62
C THR A 114 -13.33 -5.07 -23.06
N SER A 115 -12.74 -4.52 -21.99
CA SER A 115 -11.58 -5.12 -21.33
C SER A 115 -11.97 -6.38 -20.55
N ASN A 116 -10.96 -7.22 -20.32
CA ASN A 116 -11.14 -8.31 -19.35
C ASN A 116 -11.37 -7.72 -17.94
N GLU A 117 -12.04 -8.49 -17.09
CA GLU A 117 -12.18 -8.18 -15.69
C GLU A 117 -12.01 -9.44 -14.83
N PHE A 118 -11.67 -9.25 -13.56
CA PHE A 118 -11.61 -10.31 -12.58
C PHE A 118 -12.27 -9.85 -11.29
N ALA A 119 -13.30 -10.56 -10.82
CA ALA A 119 -14.09 -10.18 -9.66
C ALA A 119 -14.07 -11.25 -8.57
N ILE A 120 -14.07 -10.81 -7.30
CA ILE A 120 -14.21 -11.65 -6.11
C ILE A 120 -15.25 -11.00 -5.19
N VAL A 121 -16.19 -11.77 -4.66
CA VAL A 121 -17.10 -11.34 -3.60
C VAL A 121 -16.35 -11.39 -2.26
N VAL A 122 -16.42 -10.30 -1.49
CA VAL A 122 -15.71 -10.16 -0.20
C VAL A 122 -16.62 -9.86 0.99
N GLY A 123 -17.91 -9.62 0.75
CA GLY A 123 -18.87 -9.34 1.81
C GLY A 123 -20.27 -9.10 1.29
N GLU A 124 -21.15 -8.73 2.23
CA GLU A 124 -22.54 -8.35 1.97
C GLU A 124 -22.72 -6.85 2.27
N THR A 125 -23.66 -6.20 1.60
CA THR A 125 -24.02 -4.79 1.83
C THR A 125 -25.42 -4.52 1.34
N ASP A 126 -26.12 -3.60 1.99
CA ASP A 126 -27.38 -3.01 1.55
C ASP A 126 -27.19 -1.69 0.78
N LYS A 127 -25.93 -1.27 0.61
CA LYS A 127 -25.57 0.01 -0.01
C LYS A 127 -25.12 -0.19 -1.46
N GLU A 128 -25.40 0.82 -2.29
CA GLU A 128 -24.93 0.88 -3.66
C GLU A 128 -23.75 1.87 -3.77
N PHE A 129 -22.61 1.39 -4.24
CA PHE A 129 -21.40 2.22 -4.41
C PHE A 129 -20.45 1.65 -5.44
N VAL A 130 -19.59 2.53 -5.97
CA VAL A 130 -18.43 2.18 -6.76
C VAL A 130 -17.25 3.00 -6.25
N PHE A 131 -16.33 2.36 -5.54
CA PHE A 131 -15.10 2.98 -5.06
C PHE A 131 -13.91 2.51 -5.90
N ASN A 132 -13.31 3.44 -6.62
CA ASN A 132 -12.23 3.16 -7.55
C ASN A 132 -10.86 3.48 -6.96
N PHE A 133 -9.93 2.55 -7.13
CA PHE A 133 -8.52 2.68 -6.76
C PHE A 133 -7.65 2.49 -8.01
N LYS A 134 -6.48 3.10 -8.02
CA LYS A 134 -5.42 2.72 -8.96
C LYS A 134 -4.65 1.52 -8.42
N VAL A 135 -4.47 0.50 -9.26
CA VAL A 135 -3.67 -0.68 -8.88
C VAL A 135 -2.25 -0.29 -8.46
N GLU A 136 -1.66 0.71 -9.12
CA GLU A 136 -0.34 1.23 -8.79
C GLU A 136 -0.23 1.85 -7.38
N ASN A 137 -1.36 2.23 -6.77
CA ASN A 137 -1.41 2.77 -5.40
C ASN A 137 -1.63 1.67 -4.34
N ILE A 138 -1.96 0.44 -4.74
CA ILE A 138 -2.11 -0.71 -3.82
C ILE A 138 -0.73 -1.34 -3.59
N LYS A 139 0.17 -0.57 -3.00
CA LYS A 139 1.54 -1.01 -2.63
C LYS A 139 1.58 -1.39 -1.16
N ILE A 140 0.79 -2.39 -0.80
CA ILE A 140 0.70 -2.92 0.55
C ILE A 140 1.37 -4.29 0.64
N ILE A 141 1.92 -4.64 1.80
CA ILE A 141 2.54 -5.95 1.99
C ILE A 141 1.49 -7.06 1.90
N PRO A 142 1.85 -8.28 1.49
CA PRO A 142 0.94 -9.42 1.51
C PRO A 142 0.39 -9.66 2.91
N GLY A 143 -0.92 -9.93 3.02
CA GLY A 143 -1.58 -10.16 4.30
C GLY A 143 -3.10 -10.06 4.19
N ALA A 144 -3.78 -10.38 5.29
CA ALA A 144 -5.20 -10.12 5.44
C ALA A 144 -5.41 -8.72 6.04
N TYR A 145 -6.47 -8.05 5.60
CA TYR A 145 -6.76 -6.67 5.97
C TYR A 145 -8.22 -6.49 6.35
N ASP A 146 -8.41 -5.71 7.40
CA ASP A 146 -9.68 -5.07 7.70
C ASP A 146 -9.74 -3.75 6.91
N VAL A 147 -10.71 -3.61 6.01
CA VAL A 147 -10.79 -2.47 5.08
C VAL A 147 -12.00 -1.62 5.41
N VAL A 148 -11.74 -0.35 5.66
CA VAL A 148 -12.78 0.67 5.88
C VAL A 148 -12.66 1.74 4.81
N VAL A 149 -13.77 2.06 4.15
CA VAL A 149 -13.80 3.03 3.06
C VAL A 149 -14.74 4.19 3.40
N SER A 150 -14.25 5.39 3.22
CA SER A 150 -15.01 6.63 3.35
C SER A 150 -15.47 7.14 1.98
N GLN A 151 -16.72 7.56 1.88
CA GLN A 151 -17.26 8.27 0.71
C GLN A 151 -16.52 9.61 0.43
N LYS A 152 -15.69 10.06 1.39
CA LYS A 152 -14.82 11.23 1.22
C LYS A 152 -13.47 10.90 0.56
N LEU A 153 -13.46 9.85 -0.26
CA LEU A 153 -12.35 9.43 -1.11
C LEU A 153 -11.08 8.99 -0.36
N LEU A 154 -11.23 8.41 0.81
CA LEU A 154 -10.13 7.84 1.57
C LEU A 154 -10.51 6.46 2.10
N SER A 155 -9.57 5.54 2.10
CA SER A 155 -9.72 4.21 2.69
C SER A 155 -8.61 3.94 3.70
N LYS A 156 -8.88 3.02 4.63
CA LYS A 156 -7.92 2.50 5.59
C LYS A 156 -7.87 0.98 5.47
N PHE A 157 -6.68 0.44 5.31
CA PHE A 157 -6.39 -0.99 5.33
C PHE A 157 -5.60 -1.28 6.60
N THR A 158 -6.20 -1.97 7.54
CA THR A 158 -5.56 -2.39 8.80
C THR A 158 -5.10 -3.83 8.64
N ASN A 159 -3.80 -4.11 8.78
CA ASN A 159 -3.30 -5.47 8.72
C ASN A 159 -3.73 -6.25 9.95
N GLU A 160 -4.25 -7.48 9.78
CA GLU A 160 -4.75 -8.29 10.91
C GLU A 160 -3.64 -8.89 11.79
N SER A 161 -2.41 -8.99 11.28
CA SER A 161 -1.30 -9.65 11.97
C SER A 161 -0.20 -8.72 12.43
N LEU A 162 -0.13 -7.52 11.87
CA LEU A 162 0.90 -6.52 12.13
C LEU A 162 0.27 -5.21 12.58
N ASP A 163 0.95 -4.48 13.45
CA ASP A 163 0.57 -3.10 13.80
C ASP A 163 0.89 -2.16 12.63
N LEU A 164 0.13 -2.30 11.54
CA LEU A 164 0.36 -1.61 10.28
C LEU A 164 -0.95 -1.20 9.63
N ASN A 165 -1.03 0.09 9.30
CA ASN A 165 -2.17 0.67 8.60
C ASN A 165 -1.72 1.36 7.31
N TYR A 166 -2.47 1.17 6.23
CA TYR A 166 -2.31 1.93 5.00
C TYR A 166 -3.52 2.83 4.77
N PHE A 167 -3.29 4.08 4.42
CA PHE A 167 -4.32 4.99 3.95
C PHE A 167 -4.16 5.18 2.45
N ILE A 168 -5.18 4.81 1.69
CA ILE A 168 -5.16 4.83 0.23
C ILE A 168 -6.30 5.72 -0.26
N ALA A 169 -5.95 6.73 -1.05
CA ALA A 169 -6.94 7.61 -1.66
C ALA A 169 -7.71 6.87 -2.78
N LEU A 170 -8.99 7.19 -2.90
CA LEU A 170 -9.83 6.76 -4.00
C LEU A 170 -9.75 7.74 -5.17
N GLU A 171 -10.09 7.24 -6.36
CA GLU A 171 -10.24 8.08 -7.54
C GLU A 171 -11.48 8.98 -7.42
N PRO A 172 -11.42 10.22 -7.98
CA PRO A 172 -12.51 11.20 -7.86
C PRO A 172 -13.84 10.79 -8.47
N ASP A 173 -13.83 9.81 -9.38
CA ASP A 173 -15.02 9.25 -10.02
C ASP A 173 -15.69 8.13 -9.21
N SER A 174 -15.29 7.93 -7.96
CA SER A 174 -15.97 7.06 -7.02
C SER A 174 -17.33 7.61 -6.64
N THR A 175 -18.32 6.72 -6.47
CA THR A 175 -19.71 7.06 -6.13
C THR A 175 -20.19 6.30 -4.93
N PHE A 176 -21.09 6.91 -4.14
CA PHE A 176 -21.73 6.28 -3.01
C PHE A 176 -23.18 6.77 -2.93
N ASN A 177 -24.13 5.84 -2.96
CA ASN A 177 -25.57 6.09 -2.82
C ASN A 177 -26.02 5.44 -1.50
N SER A 178 -26.42 6.26 -0.55
CA SER A 178 -26.94 5.84 0.76
C SER A 178 -28.43 5.60 0.71
#